data_8b4fe5042690ef6da4e18796bc982553
#
_entry.id   8b4fe5042690ef6da4e18796bc982553
#
_cell.length_a   1.000
_cell.length_b   1.000
_cell.length_c   1.000
_cell.angle_alpha   90.00
_cell.angle_beta   90.00
_cell.angle_gamma   90.00
#
_symmetry.space_group_name_H-M   'P 1'
#
loop_
_entity.id
_entity.type
_entity.pdbx_description
1 polymer ?
#
loop_
_entity_poly.entity_id
_entity_poly.type
_entity_poly.pdbx_seq_one_letter_code
_entity_poly.pdbx_strand_id
1 'polypeptide(L)'
;MARIHRRRGRLGLGGLICLLVLTALSVLILIPIVFTFLYSFFPKGEIESYLAGRGSYDAEKWLDVLYAPAVVSLRQYYKIFIEDPTYLRLFCNSAMYTGGILLGQALVVPLTAYALSRFQFRGRDFIFFCILILMILPFQVTMAPSVITLRFLGLMNTPWAVILPMWFSPFYIFLMRQFMVGIPNELLEAGMVDGVGPVRGYIHVILPVCKPIIFAAAALSFADCWNMVEQPLVYLAGQTDLQPLSVMFNQISTDGADVAFAGSALYILPTLLIYLYCQEDIVAGIQLSELK
;
A
#
# COMPACT_ATOMS: atom_id res chain seq x y z
N MET A 1 -23.79 20.12 -2.62
CA MET A 1 -23.28 20.72 -1.37
C MET A 1 -24.30 20.49 -0.25
N ALA A 2 -24.23 19.39 0.46
CA ALA A 2 -25.05 19.12 1.63
C ALA A 2 -24.18 19.38 2.88
N ARG A 3 -24.44 20.49 3.56
CA ARG A 3 -23.84 20.80 4.87
C ARG A 3 -24.33 19.74 5.87
N ILE A 4 -23.46 18.80 6.23
CA ILE A 4 -23.68 17.93 7.38
C ILE A 4 -23.68 18.83 8.62
N HIS A 5 -24.86 19.08 9.15
CA HIS A 5 -25.05 19.73 10.45
C HIS A 5 -24.46 18.82 11.51
N ARG A 6 -23.22 19.10 11.94
CA ARG A 6 -22.61 18.53 13.17
C ARG A 6 -23.52 18.90 14.35
N ARG A 7 -24.46 18.02 14.70
CA ARG A 7 -25.11 18.07 16.03
C ARG A 7 -23.97 17.89 17.07
N ARG A 8 -23.58 18.99 17.69
CA ARG A 8 -22.82 18.96 18.97
C ARG A 8 -23.74 18.38 20.06
N GLY A 9 -24.03 17.08 20.01
CA GLY A 9 -24.59 16.36 21.15
C GLY A 9 -23.52 16.22 22.20
N ARG A 10 -23.85 16.51 23.47
CA ARG A 10 -23.00 16.17 24.63
C ARG A 10 -22.73 14.67 24.54
N LEU A 11 -21.45 14.29 24.46
CA LEU A 11 -21.03 12.90 24.50
C LEU A 11 -21.55 12.32 25.81
N GLY A 12 -22.46 11.37 25.75
CA GLY A 12 -22.86 10.57 26.93
C GLY A 12 -21.66 9.79 27.47
N LEU A 13 -21.77 9.25 28.68
CA LEU A 13 -20.69 8.50 29.33
C LEU A 13 -20.09 7.41 28.41
N GLY A 14 -20.92 6.70 27.64
CA GLY A 14 -20.48 5.70 26.67
C GLY A 14 -19.64 6.30 25.52
N GLY A 15 -20.00 7.49 25.04
CA GLY A 15 -19.21 8.22 24.03
C GLY A 15 -17.86 8.69 24.54
N LEU A 16 -17.77 9.07 25.81
CA LEU A 16 -16.51 9.46 26.45
C LEU A 16 -15.59 8.24 26.63
N ILE A 17 -16.12 7.10 27.05
CA ILE A 17 -15.36 5.84 27.17
C ILE A 17 -14.83 5.41 25.81
N CYS A 18 -15.67 5.43 24.77
CA CYS A 18 -15.28 5.09 23.41
C CYS A 18 -14.14 6.03 22.90
N LEU A 19 -14.27 7.34 23.16
CA LEU A 19 -13.22 8.31 22.80
C LEU A 19 -11.90 8.01 23.51
N LEU A 20 -11.93 7.72 24.81
CA LEU A 20 -10.72 7.39 25.58
C LEU A 20 -10.04 6.13 25.06
N VAL A 21 -10.83 5.05 24.79
CA VAL A 21 -10.30 3.80 24.25
C VAL A 21 -9.68 4.03 22.87
N LEU A 22 -10.39 4.72 21.97
CA LEU A 22 -9.86 5.01 20.63
C LEU A 22 -8.60 5.88 20.68
N THR A 23 -8.55 6.88 21.56
CA THR A 23 -7.36 7.71 21.75
C THR A 23 -6.19 6.89 22.28
N ALA A 24 -6.41 6.04 23.29
CA ALA A 24 -5.37 5.18 23.83
C ALA A 24 -4.82 4.20 22.78
N LEU A 25 -5.70 3.57 21.97
CA LEU A 25 -5.30 2.71 20.85
C LEU A 25 -4.53 3.49 19.78
N SER A 26 -4.97 4.69 19.43
CA SER A 26 -4.28 5.55 18.45
C SER A 26 -2.88 5.91 18.92
N VAL A 27 -2.73 6.30 20.18
CA VAL A 27 -1.41 6.61 20.79
C VAL A 27 -0.51 5.36 20.73
N LEU A 28 -1.03 4.20 21.15
CA LEU A 28 -0.27 2.95 21.14
C LEU A 28 0.26 2.59 19.74
N ILE A 29 -0.58 2.76 18.70
CA ILE A 29 -0.20 2.48 17.30
C ILE A 29 0.81 3.50 16.78
N LEU A 30 0.72 4.77 17.20
CA LEU A 30 1.62 5.83 16.74
C LEU A 30 2.98 5.82 17.43
N ILE A 31 3.10 5.24 18.63
CA ILE A 31 4.35 5.15 19.39
C ILE A 31 5.53 4.63 18.54
N PRO A 32 5.48 3.47 17.87
CA PRO A 32 6.60 2.97 17.09
C PRO A 32 6.98 3.90 15.93
N ILE A 33 6.00 4.55 15.31
CA ILE A 33 6.25 5.51 14.23
C ILE A 33 7.00 6.73 14.76
N VAL A 34 6.55 7.29 15.87
CA VAL A 34 7.20 8.43 16.53
C VAL A 34 8.62 8.06 16.94
N PHE A 35 8.85 6.88 17.52
CA PHE A 35 10.19 6.41 17.86
C PHE A 35 11.08 6.21 16.63
N THR A 36 10.56 5.71 15.52
CA THR A 36 11.31 5.60 14.27
C THR A 36 11.82 6.96 13.81
N PHE A 37 10.96 7.98 13.80
CA PHE A 37 11.35 9.35 13.48
C PHE A 37 12.32 9.92 14.51
N LEU A 38 12.11 9.70 15.78
CA LEU A 38 12.97 10.20 16.84
C LEU A 38 14.37 9.58 16.74
N TYR A 39 14.47 8.25 16.64
CA TYR A 39 15.74 7.53 16.56
C TYR A 39 16.50 7.79 15.27
N SER A 40 15.85 8.27 14.22
CA SER A 40 16.53 8.69 12.99
C SER A 40 17.49 9.87 13.19
N PHE A 41 17.41 10.59 14.32
CA PHE A 41 18.29 11.69 14.70
C PHE A 41 19.32 11.31 15.77
N PHE A 42 19.34 10.09 16.24
CA PHE A 42 20.31 9.65 17.26
C PHE A 42 21.65 9.29 16.64
N PRO A 43 22.80 9.63 17.28
CA PRO A 43 24.11 9.16 16.86
C PRO A 43 24.23 7.64 16.91
N LYS A 44 25.01 7.08 15.98
CA LYS A 44 25.23 5.63 15.87
C LYS A 44 25.58 4.97 17.21
N GLY A 45 26.53 5.56 17.96
CA GLY A 45 26.98 5.01 19.24
C GLY A 45 25.91 4.96 20.34
N GLU A 46 24.95 5.90 20.35
CA GLU A 46 23.83 5.86 21.29
C GLU A 46 22.85 4.75 20.96
N ILE A 47 22.53 4.56 19.68
CA ILE A 47 21.63 3.48 19.23
C ILE A 47 22.27 2.10 19.49
N GLU A 48 23.55 1.93 19.13
CA GLU A 48 24.26 0.67 19.35
C GLU A 48 24.36 0.32 20.84
N SER A 49 24.71 1.27 21.71
CA SER A 49 24.75 1.06 23.15
C SER A 49 23.38 0.71 23.74
N TYR A 50 22.33 1.35 23.25
CA TYR A 50 20.95 1.08 23.65
C TYR A 50 20.50 -0.33 23.23
N LEU A 51 20.78 -0.75 22.01
CA LEU A 51 20.43 -2.07 21.50
C LEU A 51 21.29 -3.19 22.14
N ALA A 52 22.60 -2.94 22.37
CA ALA A 52 23.47 -3.88 23.05
C ALA A 52 23.07 -4.10 24.50
N GLY A 53 22.61 -3.06 25.20
CA GLY A 53 22.13 -3.15 26.59
C GLY A 53 20.84 -3.97 26.75
N ARG A 54 20.06 -4.17 25.68
CA ARG A 54 18.84 -5.00 25.72
C ARG A 54 19.09 -6.52 25.76
N GLY A 55 20.31 -6.96 25.44
CA GLY A 55 20.69 -8.39 25.55
C GLY A 55 20.96 -8.86 26.98
N SER A 56 21.10 -7.92 27.94
CA SER A 56 21.30 -8.21 29.36
C SER A 56 19.99 -7.99 30.09
N TYR A 57 19.27 -9.06 30.40
CA TYR A 57 18.06 -9.06 31.24
C TYR A 57 18.47 -8.73 32.70
N ASP A 58 18.64 -7.46 32.99
CA ASP A 58 18.62 -6.97 34.37
C ASP A 58 17.16 -6.68 34.74
N ALA A 59 16.60 -7.53 35.59
CA ALA A 59 15.19 -7.45 36.03
C ALA A 59 14.83 -6.12 36.74
N GLU A 60 15.81 -5.32 37.10
CA GLU A 60 15.63 -4.00 37.75
C GLU A 60 15.57 -2.82 36.77
N LYS A 61 15.95 -2.98 35.51
CA LYS A 61 15.87 -1.93 34.48
C LYS A 61 14.63 -2.08 33.59
N TRP A 62 13.51 -1.79 34.15
CA TRP A 62 12.23 -1.69 33.43
C TRP A 62 12.22 -0.40 32.61
N LEU A 63 12.40 -0.47 31.28
CA LEU A 63 12.22 0.62 30.32
C LEU A 63 13.23 1.79 30.43
N ASP A 64 14.47 1.54 30.09
CA ASP A 64 15.39 2.60 29.68
C ASP A 64 15.03 2.98 28.22
N VAL A 65 14.04 3.84 28.02
CA VAL A 65 13.65 4.37 26.71
C VAL A 65 14.36 5.67 26.48
N LEU A 66 15.17 5.75 25.43
CA LEU A 66 15.82 7.00 25.01
C LEU A 66 14.75 7.93 24.41
N TYR A 67 14.36 8.94 25.17
CA TYR A 67 13.34 9.91 24.74
C TYR A 67 13.92 11.09 23.95
N ALA A 68 15.21 11.36 24.08
CA ALA A 68 15.89 12.44 23.37
C ALA A 68 17.36 12.09 23.14
N PRO A 69 17.96 12.46 21.98
CA PRO A 69 19.38 12.26 21.73
C PRO A 69 20.20 13.24 22.57
N ALA A 70 21.37 12.82 23.05
CA ALA A 70 22.32 13.72 23.70
C ALA A 70 22.81 14.80 22.70
N VAL A 71 22.99 14.39 21.44
CA VAL A 71 23.32 15.28 20.33
C VAL A 71 22.51 14.88 19.10
N VAL A 72 21.83 15.82 18.47
CA VAL A 72 21.12 15.58 17.20
C VAL A 72 22.13 15.32 16.09
N SER A 73 22.05 14.16 15.44
CA SER A 73 22.92 13.76 14.35
C SER A 73 22.16 13.68 13.03
N LEU A 74 22.68 14.30 11.99
CA LEU A 74 22.19 14.15 10.60
C LEU A 74 23.13 13.27 9.76
N ARG A 75 24.13 12.66 10.37
CA ARG A 75 25.13 11.86 9.68
C ARG A 75 24.51 10.65 8.97
N GLN A 76 23.45 10.07 9.53
CA GLN A 76 22.72 8.94 8.96
C GLN A 76 22.08 9.33 7.60
N TYR A 77 21.49 10.52 7.54
CA TYR A 77 20.93 11.06 6.29
C TYR A 77 22.02 11.40 5.26
N TYR A 78 23.13 11.99 5.72
CA TYR A 78 24.28 12.23 4.84
C TYR A 78 24.81 10.92 4.25
N LYS A 79 24.89 9.84 5.03
CA LYS A 79 25.30 8.52 4.58
C LYS A 79 24.32 7.97 3.53
N ILE A 80 23.01 8.04 3.76
CA ILE A 80 21.97 7.57 2.84
C ILE A 80 22.02 8.30 1.48
N PHE A 81 22.21 9.62 1.50
CA PHE A 81 22.10 10.42 0.28
C PHE A 81 23.42 10.59 -0.48
N ILE A 82 24.57 10.51 0.20
CA ILE A 82 25.87 10.93 -0.36
C ILE A 82 26.94 9.83 -0.28
N GLU A 83 27.09 9.18 0.87
CA GLU A 83 28.15 8.18 1.06
C GLU A 83 27.80 6.83 0.42
N ASP A 84 26.54 6.39 0.55
CA ASP A 84 26.08 5.10 0.05
C ASP A 84 24.90 5.24 -0.91
N PRO A 85 25.14 5.29 -2.23
CA PRO A 85 24.09 5.45 -3.24
C PRO A 85 23.17 4.24 -3.35
N THR A 86 23.49 3.12 -2.71
CA THR A 86 22.69 1.88 -2.73
C THR A 86 21.28 2.14 -2.19
N TYR A 87 21.18 2.88 -1.09
CA TYR A 87 19.90 3.20 -0.48
C TYR A 87 18.96 3.96 -1.44
N LEU A 88 19.50 5.00 -2.08
CA LEU A 88 18.74 5.81 -3.04
C LEU A 88 18.33 4.98 -4.26
N ARG A 89 19.20 4.09 -4.73
CA ARG A 89 18.90 3.17 -5.84
C ARG A 89 17.72 2.26 -5.48
N LEU A 90 17.76 1.60 -4.32
CA LEU A 90 16.69 0.71 -3.85
C LEU A 90 15.37 1.48 -3.64
N PHE A 91 15.44 2.72 -3.18
CA PHE A 91 14.28 3.62 -3.09
C PHE A 91 13.68 3.93 -4.47
N CYS A 92 14.53 4.25 -5.46
CA CYS A 92 14.10 4.46 -6.84
C CYS A 92 13.51 3.19 -7.45
N ASN A 93 14.06 2.02 -7.14
CA ASN A 93 13.49 0.73 -7.55
C ASN A 93 12.08 0.54 -6.97
N SER A 94 11.89 0.80 -5.66
CA SER A 94 10.55 0.77 -5.04
C SER A 94 9.57 1.69 -5.75
N ALA A 95 9.98 2.92 -6.07
CA ALA A 95 9.15 3.89 -6.78
C ALA A 95 8.83 3.42 -8.21
N MET A 96 9.81 2.85 -8.92
CA MET A 96 9.65 2.31 -10.28
C MET A 96 8.68 1.12 -10.28
N TYR A 97 8.84 0.16 -9.37
CA TYR A 97 7.93 -0.99 -9.27
C TYR A 97 6.53 -0.56 -8.93
N THR A 98 6.36 0.20 -7.87
CA THR A 98 5.04 0.67 -7.43
C THR A 98 4.36 1.50 -8.51
N GLY A 99 5.07 2.45 -9.11
CA GLY A 99 4.55 3.25 -10.21
C GLY A 99 4.17 2.43 -11.44
N GLY A 100 5.02 1.49 -11.85
CA GLY A 100 4.76 0.58 -12.97
C GLY A 100 3.57 -0.34 -12.75
N ILE A 101 3.41 -0.85 -11.53
CA ILE A 101 2.27 -1.68 -11.13
C ILE A 101 0.98 -0.86 -11.14
N LEU A 102 0.97 0.31 -10.50
CA LEU A 102 -0.21 1.18 -10.44
C LEU A 102 -0.68 1.66 -11.81
N LEU A 103 0.24 1.97 -12.71
CA LEU A 103 -0.09 2.34 -14.09
C LEU A 103 -0.78 1.17 -14.83
N GLY A 104 -0.25 -0.04 -14.71
CA GLY A 104 -0.87 -1.23 -15.28
C GLY A 104 -2.23 -1.55 -14.66
N GLN A 105 -2.33 -1.46 -13.34
CA GLN A 105 -3.61 -1.65 -12.63
C GLN A 105 -4.65 -0.59 -13.00
N ALA A 106 -4.26 0.67 -13.16
CA ALA A 106 -5.17 1.74 -13.59
C ALA A 106 -5.81 1.46 -14.96
N LEU A 107 -5.13 0.69 -15.81
CA LEU A 107 -5.64 0.26 -17.10
C LEU A 107 -6.45 -1.05 -16.99
N VAL A 108 -5.85 -2.09 -16.42
CA VAL A 108 -6.41 -3.46 -16.43
C VAL A 108 -7.60 -3.61 -15.49
N VAL A 109 -7.51 -3.09 -14.27
CA VAL A 109 -8.53 -3.31 -13.23
C VAL A 109 -9.89 -2.69 -13.60
N PRO A 110 -10.00 -1.39 -13.96
CA PRO A 110 -11.29 -0.79 -14.28
C PRO A 110 -11.91 -1.38 -15.56
N LEU A 111 -11.09 -1.70 -16.57
CA LEU A 111 -11.56 -2.32 -17.81
C LEU A 111 -12.14 -3.71 -17.55
N THR A 112 -11.44 -4.54 -16.78
CA THR A 112 -11.90 -5.88 -16.42
C THR A 112 -13.17 -5.82 -15.57
N ALA A 113 -13.20 -4.93 -14.58
CA ALA A 113 -14.37 -4.71 -13.73
C ALA A 113 -15.58 -4.22 -14.53
N TYR A 114 -15.38 -3.31 -15.49
CA TYR A 114 -16.42 -2.83 -16.38
C TYR A 114 -16.98 -3.95 -17.26
N ALA A 115 -16.11 -4.75 -17.88
CA ALA A 115 -16.53 -5.89 -18.70
C ALA A 115 -17.37 -6.89 -17.88
N LEU A 116 -16.93 -7.24 -16.66
CA LEU A 116 -17.62 -8.17 -15.78
C LEU A 116 -18.89 -7.62 -15.13
N SER A 117 -19.05 -6.30 -15.05
CA SER A 117 -20.24 -5.66 -14.45
C SER A 117 -21.35 -5.38 -15.47
N ARG A 118 -20.99 -5.00 -16.70
CA ARG A 118 -21.94 -4.45 -17.68
C ARG A 118 -22.23 -5.34 -18.87
N PHE A 119 -21.27 -6.16 -19.30
CA PHE A 119 -21.52 -7.04 -20.44
C PHE A 119 -22.03 -8.41 -20.00
N GLN A 120 -22.96 -8.94 -20.79
CA GLN A 120 -23.46 -10.30 -20.65
C GLN A 120 -22.83 -11.16 -21.75
N PHE A 121 -21.89 -12.00 -21.37
CA PHE A 121 -21.24 -12.95 -22.28
C PHE A 121 -21.18 -14.35 -21.65
N ARG A 122 -21.06 -15.38 -22.47
CA ARG A 122 -20.97 -16.77 -21.99
C ARG A 122 -19.69 -16.96 -21.18
N GLY A 123 -19.83 -17.48 -19.96
CA GLY A 123 -18.68 -17.71 -19.06
C GLY A 123 -18.35 -16.54 -18.13
N ARG A 124 -19.04 -15.38 -18.19
CA ARG A 124 -18.79 -14.23 -17.32
C ARG A 124 -18.75 -14.61 -15.84
N ASP A 125 -19.75 -15.32 -15.37
CA ASP A 125 -19.88 -15.67 -13.95
C ASP A 125 -18.84 -16.72 -13.54
N PHE A 126 -18.45 -17.62 -14.46
CA PHE A 126 -17.35 -18.56 -14.22
C PHE A 126 -15.99 -17.83 -14.12
N ILE A 127 -15.71 -16.89 -15.02
CA ILE A 127 -14.49 -16.07 -14.94
C ILE A 127 -14.46 -15.28 -13.64
N PHE A 128 -15.58 -14.68 -13.26
CA PHE A 128 -15.65 -13.95 -12.00
C PHE A 128 -15.45 -14.87 -10.79
N PHE A 129 -16.02 -16.07 -10.82
CA PHE A 129 -15.77 -17.08 -9.78
C PHE A 129 -14.30 -17.48 -9.68
N CYS A 130 -13.60 -17.65 -10.81
CA CYS A 130 -12.15 -17.88 -10.82
C CYS A 130 -11.38 -16.71 -10.18
N ILE A 131 -11.77 -15.47 -10.46
CA ILE A 131 -11.16 -14.28 -9.83
C ILE A 131 -11.36 -14.30 -8.31
N LEU A 132 -12.54 -14.70 -7.83
CA LEU A 132 -12.79 -14.83 -6.38
C LEU A 132 -11.92 -15.92 -5.74
N ILE A 133 -11.71 -17.04 -6.42
CA ILE A 133 -10.80 -18.10 -5.95
C ILE A 133 -9.36 -17.54 -5.87
N LEU A 134 -8.89 -16.88 -6.92
CA LEU A 134 -7.54 -16.29 -6.95
C LEU A 134 -7.33 -15.24 -5.85
N MET A 135 -8.38 -14.50 -5.47
CA MET A 135 -8.31 -13.52 -4.38
C MET A 135 -8.06 -14.17 -3.00
N ILE A 136 -8.57 -15.39 -2.80
CA ILE A 136 -8.46 -16.10 -1.51
C ILE A 136 -7.15 -16.90 -1.43
N LEU A 137 -6.57 -17.26 -2.59
CA LEU A 137 -5.33 -18.04 -2.61
C LEU A 137 -4.16 -17.23 -2.04
N PRO A 138 -3.41 -17.80 -1.09
CA PRO A 138 -2.20 -17.16 -0.60
C PRO A 138 -1.13 -17.12 -1.71
N PHE A 139 -0.31 -16.04 -1.69
CA PHE A 139 0.75 -15.85 -2.68
C PHE A 139 1.68 -17.07 -2.80
N GLN A 140 1.99 -17.74 -1.69
CA GLN A 140 2.87 -18.90 -1.64
C GLN A 140 2.41 -20.05 -2.54
N VAL A 141 1.09 -20.23 -2.71
CA VAL A 141 0.50 -21.25 -3.60
C VAL A 141 0.68 -20.87 -5.07
N THR A 142 0.54 -19.58 -5.39
CA THR A 142 0.66 -19.08 -6.78
C THR A 142 2.11 -18.80 -7.20
N MET A 143 3.03 -18.79 -6.25
CA MET A 143 4.44 -18.44 -6.47
C MET A 143 5.13 -19.41 -7.43
N ALA A 144 5.01 -20.73 -7.22
CA ALA A 144 5.68 -21.72 -8.06
C ALA A 144 5.20 -21.71 -9.52
N PRO A 145 3.88 -21.70 -9.81
CA PRO A 145 3.38 -21.49 -11.18
C PRO A 145 3.86 -20.18 -11.80
N SER A 146 3.91 -19.10 -11.02
CA SER A 146 4.36 -17.79 -11.51
C SER A 146 5.83 -17.81 -11.91
N VAL A 147 6.71 -18.44 -11.10
CA VAL A 147 8.14 -18.61 -11.44
C VAL A 147 8.31 -19.42 -12.73
N ILE A 148 7.56 -20.52 -12.91
CA ILE A 148 7.62 -21.33 -14.12
C ILE A 148 7.22 -20.50 -15.34
N THR A 149 6.13 -19.75 -15.23
CA THR A 149 5.63 -18.88 -16.32
C THR A 149 6.63 -17.79 -16.66
N LEU A 150 7.18 -17.10 -15.64
CA LEU A 150 8.16 -16.02 -15.83
C LEU A 150 9.47 -16.53 -16.44
N ARG A 151 9.90 -17.75 -16.08
CA ARG A 151 11.06 -18.41 -16.71
C ARG A 151 10.78 -18.74 -18.17
N PHE A 152 9.61 -19.29 -18.47
CA PHE A 152 9.19 -19.60 -19.84
C PHE A 152 9.14 -18.35 -20.73
N LEU A 153 8.70 -17.21 -20.17
CA LEU A 153 8.65 -15.92 -20.86
C LEU A 153 10.00 -15.19 -20.90
N GLY A 154 11.06 -15.72 -20.26
CA GLY A 154 12.38 -15.08 -20.20
C GLY A 154 12.40 -13.79 -19.37
N LEU A 155 11.44 -13.58 -18.47
CA LEU A 155 11.28 -12.35 -17.70
C LEU A 155 11.95 -12.40 -16.32
N MET A 156 12.39 -13.57 -15.82
CA MET A 156 13.07 -13.69 -14.54
C MET A 156 14.28 -12.76 -14.45
N ASN A 157 14.54 -12.24 -13.25
CA ASN A 157 15.63 -11.31 -12.98
C ASN A 157 15.55 -9.98 -13.75
N THR A 158 14.34 -9.58 -14.15
CA THR A 158 14.07 -8.28 -14.73
C THR A 158 12.99 -7.54 -13.95
N PRO A 159 12.91 -6.21 -14.01
CA PRO A 159 11.83 -5.44 -13.38
C PRO A 159 10.43 -5.89 -13.80
N TRP A 160 10.27 -6.38 -15.03
CA TRP A 160 9.00 -6.87 -15.56
C TRP A 160 8.49 -8.13 -14.87
N ALA A 161 9.40 -8.94 -14.29
CA ALA A 161 9.00 -10.11 -13.50
C ALA A 161 8.15 -9.72 -12.27
N VAL A 162 8.41 -8.55 -11.70
CA VAL A 162 7.64 -8.02 -10.57
C VAL A 162 6.42 -7.25 -11.05
N ILE A 163 6.57 -6.41 -12.08
CA ILE A 163 5.54 -5.46 -12.52
C ILE A 163 4.36 -6.17 -13.19
N LEU A 164 4.61 -7.02 -14.19
CA LEU A 164 3.56 -7.56 -15.05
C LEU A 164 2.54 -8.46 -14.34
N PRO A 165 2.94 -9.41 -13.46
CA PRO A 165 1.97 -10.24 -12.76
C PRO A 165 1.02 -9.44 -11.87
N MET A 166 1.48 -8.32 -11.32
CA MET A 166 0.71 -7.48 -10.40
C MET A 166 -0.25 -6.51 -11.10
N TRP A 167 -0.19 -6.36 -12.43
CA TRP A 167 -1.19 -5.61 -13.18
C TRP A 167 -2.59 -6.20 -13.03
N PHE A 168 -2.68 -7.52 -12.95
CA PHE A 168 -3.92 -8.23 -12.70
C PHE A 168 -4.05 -8.48 -11.20
N SER A 169 -4.84 -7.66 -10.52
CA SER A 169 -5.13 -7.82 -9.09
C SER A 169 -6.58 -8.29 -8.89
N PRO A 170 -6.79 -9.55 -8.49
CA PRO A 170 -8.12 -10.09 -8.25
C PRO A 170 -8.93 -9.28 -7.26
N PHE A 171 -8.31 -8.84 -6.16
CA PHE A 171 -8.97 -8.07 -5.11
C PHE A 171 -9.48 -6.71 -5.63
N TYR A 172 -8.65 -5.97 -6.36
CA TYR A 172 -9.06 -4.65 -6.87
C TYR A 172 -10.08 -4.77 -8.02
N ILE A 173 -10.02 -5.84 -8.83
CA ILE A 173 -11.05 -6.14 -9.84
C ILE A 173 -12.39 -6.43 -9.16
N PHE A 174 -12.38 -7.25 -8.11
CA PHE A 174 -13.59 -7.53 -7.32
C PHE A 174 -14.18 -6.26 -6.73
N LEU A 175 -13.36 -5.47 -6.02
CA LEU A 175 -13.78 -4.22 -5.37
C LEU A 175 -14.43 -3.25 -6.38
N MET A 176 -13.74 -3.03 -7.50
CA MET A 176 -14.20 -2.14 -8.57
C MET A 176 -15.49 -2.64 -9.21
N ARG A 177 -15.58 -3.95 -9.49
CA ARG A 177 -16.80 -4.56 -10.04
C ARG A 177 -17.99 -4.40 -9.10
N GLN A 178 -17.81 -4.64 -7.81
CA GLN A 178 -18.90 -4.48 -6.84
C GLN A 178 -19.43 -3.04 -6.80
N PHE A 179 -18.53 -2.07 -6.87
CA PHE A 179 -18.92 -0.66 -6.99
C PHE A 179 -19.68 -0.41 -8.29
N MET A 180 -19.17 -0.86 -9.44
CA MET A 180 -19.79 -0.63 -10.75
C MET A 180 -21.18 -1.29 -10.88
N VAL A 181 -21.39 -2.46 -10.27
CA VAL A 181 -22.71 -3.12 -10.25
C VAL A 181 -23.74 -2.26 -9.50
N GLY A 182 -23.32 -1.48 -8.51
CA GLY A 182 -24.20 -0.55 -7.79
C GLY A 182 -24.60 0.71 -8.54
N ILE A 183 -23.96 1.03 -9.69
CA ILE A 183 -24.31 2.19 -10.51
C ILE A 183 -25.57 1.86 -11.32
N PRO A 184 -26.64 2.70 -11.29
CA PRO A 184 -27.86 2.48 -12.06
C PRO A 184 -27.61 2.37 -13.58
N ASN A 185 -28.32 1.45 -14.24
CA ASN A 185 -28.17 1.26 -15.69
C ASN A 185 -28.72 2.46 -16.49
N GLU A 186 -29.66 3.19 -15.93
CA GLU A 186 -30.29 4.37 -16.53
C GLU A 186 -29.27 5.43 -16.93
N LEU A 187 -28.14 5.51 -16.20
CA LEU A 187 -27.05 6.43 -16.54
C LEU A 187 -26.37 6.07 -17.87
N LEU A 188 -26.22 4.78 -18.15
CA LEU A 188 -25.67 4.31 -19.42
C LEU A 188 -26.69 4.34 -20.53
N GLU A 189 -27.95 4.00 -20.24
CA GLU A 189 -29.06 4.02 -21.19
C GLU A 189 -29.33 5.42 -21.72
N ALA A 190 -29.30 6.44 -20.83
CA ALA A 190 -29.37 7.83 -21.23
C ALA A 190 -28.28 8.23 -22.23
N GLY A 191 -27.03 7.79 -21.97
CA GLY A 191 -25.92 8.01 -22.89
C GLY A 191 -26.10 7.27 -24.23
N MET A 192 -26.71 6.08 -24.24
CA MET A 192 -26.95 5.31 -25.45
C MET A 192 -28.01 6.01 -26.35
N VAL A 193 -29.03 6.66 -25.77
CA VAL A 193 -30.01 7.47 -26.50
C VAL A 193 -29.31 8.62 -27.23
N ASP A 194 -28.27 9.19 -26.64
CA ASP A 194 -27.42 10.24 -27.23
C ASP A 194 -26.37 9.69 -28.21
N GLY A 195 -26.43 8.40 -28.58
CA GLY A 195 -25.50 7.76 -29.52
C GLY A 195 -24.12 7.41 -28.94
N VAL A 196 -23.99 7.35 -27.62
CA VAL A 196 -22.73 7.00 -26.94
C VAL A 196 -22.54 5.48 -26.95
N GLY A 197 -21.55 4.99 -27.72
CA GLY A 197 -21.17 3.58 -27.72
C GLY A 197 -20.53 3.11 -26.41
N PRO A 198 -20.34 1.77 -26.20
CA PRO A 198 -19.87 1.19 -24.94
C PRO A 198 -18.54 1.76 -24.44
N VAL A 199 -17.58 2.01 -25.33
CA VAL A 199 -16.26 2.56 -24.97
C VAL A 199 -16.37 4.01 -24.52
N ARG A 200 -17.19 4.82 -25.22
CA ARG A 200 -17.42 6.22 -24.79
C ARG A 200 -18.20 6.27 -23.49
N GLY A 201 -19.18 5.38 -23.30
CA GLY A 201 -19.90 5.23 -22.03
C GLY A 201 -18.98 4.89 -20.86
N TYR A 202 -18.02 4.01 -21.09
CA TYR A 202 -16.98 3.71 -20.09
C TYR A 202 -16.18 4.96 -19.72
N ILE A 203 -15.62 5.66 -20.70
CA ILE A 203 -14.71 6.78 -20.47
C ILE A 203 -15.43 8.01 -19.90
N HIS A 204 -16.61 8.35 -20.42
CA HIS A 204 -17.28 9.62 -20.08
C HIS A 204 -18.35 9.49 -19.01
N VAL A 205 -18.86 8.28 -18.74
CA VAL A 205 -19.91 8.05 -17.73
C VAL A 205 -19.37 7.25 -16.55
N ILE A 206 -18.87 6.04 -16.79
CA ILE A 206 -18.51 5.11 -15.71
C ILE A 206 -17.23 5.54 -15.00
N LEU A 207 -16.12 5.81 -15.70
CA LEU A 207 -14.85 6.21 -15.08
C LEU A 207 -14.98 7.46 -14.20
N PRO A 208 -15.68 8.55 -14.61
CA PRO A 208 -15.87 9.71 -13.74
C PRO A 208 -16.65 9.39 -12.46
N VAL A 209 -17.68 8.56 -12.55
CA VAL A 209 -18.46 8.12 -11.37
C VAL A 209 -17.63 7.24 -10.46
N CYS A 210 -16.71 6.44 -11.02
CA CYS A 210 -15.83 5.54 -10.28
C CYS A 210 -14.59 6.22 -9.68
N LYS A 211 -14.37 7.52 -9.89
CA LYS A 211 -13.18 8.22 -9.35
C LYS A 211 -12.88 7.92 -7.88
N PRO A 212 -13.83 8.02 -6.93
CA PRO A 212 -13.53 7.78 -5.52
C PRO A 212 -13.00 6.36 -5.27
N ILE A 213 -13.60 5.34 -5.87
CA ILE A 213 -13.16 3.96 -5.69
C ILE A 213 -11.84 3.67 -6.42
N ILE A 214 -11.56 4.34 -7.54
CA ILE A 214 -10.27 4.24 -8.25
C ILE A 214 -9.14 4.78 -7.38
N PHE A 215 -9.32 5.97 -6.78
CA PHE A 215 -8.31 6.54 -5.89
C PHE A 215 -8.16 5.74 -4.60
N ALA A 216 -9.25 5.27 -4.01
CA ALA A 216 -9.19 4.39 -2.85
C ALA A 216 -8.43 3.08 -3.15
N ALA A 217 -8.74 2.42 -4.27
CA ALA A 217 -8.05 1.21 -4.71
C ALA A 217 -6.56 1.48 -5.02
N ALA A 218 -6.26 2.60 -5.68
CA ALA A 218 -4.89 2.99 -5.98
C ALA A 218 -4.07 3.28 -4.70
N ALA A 219 -4.65 3.93 -3.70
CA ALA A 219 -3.97 4.20 -2.43
C ALA A 219 -3.69 2.92 -1.63
N LEU A 220 -4.65 1.97 -1.59
CA LEU A 220 -4.45 0.67 -0.96
C LEU A 220 -3.39 -0.14 -1.72
N SER A 221 -3.49 -0.20 -3.06
CA SER A 221 -2.51 -0.89 -3.89
C SER A 221 -1.12 -0.28 -3.79
N PHE A 222 -1.02 1.04 -3.64
CA PHE A 222 0.27 1.69 -3.39
C PHE A 222 0.92 1.15 -2.11
N ALA A 223 0.16 1.06 -1.01
CA ALA A 223 0.68 0.56 0.26
C ALA A 223 1.14 -0.91 0.13
N ASP A 224 0.36 -1.77 -0.54
CA ASP A 224 0.72 -3.17 -0.78
C ASP A 224 1.98 -3.30 -1.64
N CYS A 225 2.05 -2.56 -2.76
CA CYS A 225 3.20 -2.60 -3.68
C CYS A 225 4.45 -1.96 -3.10
N TRP A 226 4.30 -0.89 -2.33
CA TRP A 226 5.42 -0.22 -1.66
C TRP A 226 6.10 -1.14 -0.65
N ASN A 227 5.32 -1.93 0.08
CA ASN A 227 5.80 -2.84 1.12
C ASN A 227 6.07 -4.28 0.64
N MET A 228 6.01 -4.56 -0.68
CA MET A 228 6.24 -5.91 -1.18
C MET A 228 7.66 -6.41 -0.91
N VAL A 229 7.77 -7.65 -0.43
CA VAL A 229 9.05 -8.32 -0.12
C VAL A 229 9.15 -9.67 -0.83
N GLU A 230 8.11 -10.48 -0.75
CA GLU A 230 8.13 -11.87 -1.21
C GLU A 230 8.36 -12.00 -2.72
N GLN A 231 7.66 -11.19 -3.53
CA GLN A 231 7.76 -11.22 -4.99
C GLN A 231 9.18 -10.85 -5.48
N PRO A 232 9.77 -9.70 -5.07
CA PRO A 232 11.13 -9.35 -5.46
C PRO A 232 12.17 -10.36 -5.00
N LEU A 233 12.05 -10.91 -3.79
CA LEU A 233 12.98 -11.94 -3.29
C LEU A 233 13.03 -13.17 -4.18
N VAL A 234 11.88 -13.59 -4.71
CA VAL A 234 11.77 -14.78 -5.55
C VAL A 234 12.07 -14.50 -7.01
N TYR A 235 11.51 -13.40 -7.55
CA TYR A 235 11.59 -13.12 -9.00
C TYR A 235 12.89 -12.45 -9.42
N LEU A 236 13.58 -11.79 -8.49
CA LEU A 236 14.87 -11.10 -8.70
C LEU A 236 15.99 -11.79 -7.93
N ALA A 237 15.92 -13.11 -7.76
CA ALA A 237 16.90 -13.88 -6.98
C ALA A 237 18.32 -13.67 -7.52
N GLY A 238 19.23 -13.18 -6.66
CA GLY A 238 20.62 -12.90 -7.01
C GLY A 238 20.88 -11.53 -7.67
N GLN A 239 19.85 -10.69 -7.87
CA GLN A 239 19.97 -9.35 -8.42
C GLN A 239 19.76 -8.30 -7.32
N THR A 240 20.74 -8.13 -6.45
CA THR A 240 20.67 -7.20 -5.31
C THR A 240 20.45 -5.75 -5.74
N ASP A 241 20.99 -5.37 -6.90
CA ASP A 241 20.85 -4.01 -7.45
C ASP A 241 19.43 -3.68 -7.93
N LEU A 242 18.61 -4.70 -8.23
CA LEU A 242 17.22 -4.56 -8.64
C LEU A 242 16.21 -4.70 -7.50
N GLN A 243 16.67 -5.05 -6.30
CA GLN A 243 15.77 -5.21 -5.16
C GLN A 243 15.11 -3.87 -4.78
N PRO A 244 13.86 -3.87 -4.30
CA PRO A 244 13.25 -2.71 -3.69
C PRO A 244 13.76 -2.50 -2.25
N LEU A 245 13.57 -1.30 -1.73
CA LEU A 245 14.02 -0.92 -0.39
C LEU A 245 13.36 -1.75 0.73
N SER A 246 12.12 -2.21 0.54
CA SER A 246 11.40 -3.09 1.46
C SER A 246 12.16 -4.39 1.77
N VAL A 247 12.84 -4.96 0.77
CA VAL A 247 13.65 -6.17 0.95
C VAL A 247 14.87 -5.91 1.82
N MET A 248 15.52 -4.75 1.64
CA MET A 248 16.65 -4.35 2.48
C MET A 248 16.24 -4.24 3.96
N PHE A 249 15.10 -3.61 4.24
CA PHE A 249 14.59 -3.49 5.62
C PHE A 249 14.28 -4.84 6.28
N ASN A 250 13.86 -5.82 5.49
CA ASN A 250 13.61 -7.17 6.01
C ASN A 250 14.90 -7.91 6.42
N GLN A 251 16.09 -7.42 6.03
CA GLN A 251 17.40 -8.05 6.26
C GLN A 251 18.33 -7.24 7.20
N ILE A 252 17.82 -6.16 7.81
CA ILE A 252 18.65 -5.26 8.64
C ILE A 252 19.16 -6.00 9.88
N SER A 253 20.49 -5.88 10.10
CA SER A 253 21.18 -6.27 11.32
C SER A 253 21.33 -5.09 12.29
N THR A 254 21.69 -5.37 13.54
CA THR A 254 21.93 -4.35 14.57
C THR A 254 23.04 -3.36 14.22
N ASP A 255 24.03 -3.77 13.42
CA ASP A 255 25.18 -2.93 13.05
C ASP A 255 24.86 -1.76 12.13
N GLY A 256 23.66 -1.75 11.51
CA GLY A 256 23.18 -0.67 10.63
C GLY A 256 21.94 0.04 11.17
N ALA A 257 21.61 -0.12 12.44
CA ALA A 257 20.36 0.35 13.01
C ALA A 257 20.17 1.88 12.91
N ASP A 258 21.24 2.66 13.00
CA ASP A 258 21.21 4.11 12.83
C ASP A 258 20.70 4.52 11.43
N VAL A 259 21.29 3.92 10.39
CA VAL A 259 20.89 4.12 8.99
C VAL A 259 19.49 3.54 8.74
N ALA A 260 19.16 2.43 9.40
CA ALA A 260 17.85 1.80 9.29
C ALA A 260 16.73 2.70 9.79
N PHE A 261 16.89 3.36 10.94
CA PHE A 261 15.88 4.30 11.46
C PHE A 261 15.72 5.51 10.54
N ALA A 262 16.81 6.12 10.07
CA ALA A 262 16.75 7.25 9.14
C ALA A 262 16.11 6.85 7.79
N GLY A 263 16.47 5.68 7.30
CA GLY A 263 15.89 5.14 6.08
C GLY A 263 14.41 4.79 6.22
N SER A 264 14.02 4.20 7.35
CA SER A 264 12.61 3.91 7.64
C SER A 264 11.78 5.18 7.74
N ALA A 265 12.33 6.25 8.33
CA ALA A 265 11.66 7.56 8.37
C ALA A 265 11.42 8.11 6.97
N LEU A 266 12.39 8.00 6.04
CA LEU A 266 12.23 8.39 4.65
C LEU A 266 11.26 7.46 3.89
N TYR A 267 11.28 6.17 4.20
CA TYR A 267 10.44 5.16 3.55
C TYR A 267 8.95 5.31 3.87
N ILE A 268 8.61 5.79 5.06
CA ILE A 268 7.23 6.03 5.48
C ILE A 268 6.62 7.24 4.75
N LEU A 269 7.43 8.25 4.35
CA LEU A 269 6.92 9.51 3.81
C LEU A 269 6.03 9.36 2.58
N PRO A 270 6.38 8.59 1.52
CA PRO A 270 5.50 8.45 0.35
C PRO A 270 4.15 7.83 0.69
N THR A 271 4.12 6.81 1.53
CA THR A 271 2.89 6.15 1.97
C THR A 271 2.01 7.10 2.77
N LEU A 272 2.61 7.87 3.69
CA LEU A 272 1.91 8.87 4.49
C LEU A 272 1.31 9.98 3.61
N LEU A 273 2.07 10.50 2.65
CA LEU A 273 1.61 11.55 1.74
C LEU A 273 0.45 11.10 0.88
N ILE A 274 0.52 9.88 0.33
CA ILE A 274 -0.57 9.32 -0.49
C ILE A 274 -1.81 9.07 0.37
N TYR A 275 -1.64 8.53 1.57
CA TYR A 275 -2.75 8.35 2.49
C TYR A 275 -3.43 9.68 2.83
N LEU A 276 -2.66 10.72 3.18
CA LEU A 276 -3.20 12.04 3.49
C LEU A 276 -3.92 12.68 2.29
N TYR A 277 -3.44 12.42 1.08
CA TYR A 277 -4.09 12.91 -0.14
C TYR A 277 -5.40 12.16 -0.45
N CYS A 278 -5.41 10.84 -0.28
CA CYS A 278 -6.53 9.99 -0.67
C CYS A 278 -7.49 9.65 0.49
N GLN A 279 -7.28 10.14 1.72
CA GLN A 279 -8.07 9.75 2.90
C GLN A 279 -9.58 9.96 2.74
N GLU A 280 -10.01 11.03 2.07
CA GLU A 280 -11.43 11.31 1.83
C GLU A 280 -12.03 10.30 0.84
N ASP A 281 -11.30 9.94 -0.21
CA ASP A 281 -11.72 8.96 -1.20
C ASP A 281 -11.77 7.54 -0.61
N ILE A 282 -10.79 7.18 0.26
CA ILE A 282 -10.77 5.90 0.96
C ILE A 282 -12.02 5.76 1.84
N VAL A 283 -12.33 6.78 2.63
CA VAL A 283 -13.52 6.78 3.50
C VAL A 283 -14.80 6.72 2.66
N ALA A 284 -14.90 7.50 1.59
CA ALA A 284 -16.05 7.48 0.67
C ALA A 284 -16.21 6.12 -0.03
N GLY A 285 -15.10 5.51 -0.46
CA GLY A 285 -15.10 4.19 -1.11
C GLY A 285 -15.61 3.08 -0.18
N ILE A 286 -15.21 3.10 1.10
CA ILE A 286 -15.66 2.13 2.11
C ILE A 286 -17.15 2.32 2.44
N GLN A 287 -17.59 3.55 2.67
CA GLN A 287 -18.99 3.85 3.00
C GLN A 287 -19.96 3.47 1.89
N LEU A 288 -19.57 3.64 0.62
CA LEU A 288 -20.39 3.24 -0.51
C LEU A 288 -20.54 1.71 -0.65
N SER A 289 -19.64 0.93 -0.07
CA SER A 289 -19.75 -0.53 -0.03
C SER A 289 -20.72 -1.03 1.06
N GLU A 290 -20.97 -0.23 2.10
CA GLU A 290 -21.87 -0.56 3.23
C GLU A 290 -23.35 -0.22 2.97
N LEU A 291 -23.66 0.58 1.94
CA LEU A 291 -25.03 1.02 1.62
C LEU A 291 -25.85 -0.03 0.84
N LYS A 292 -25.56 -1.33 0.98
CA LYS A 292 -26.35 -2.42 0.40
C LYS A 292 -27.04 -3.24 1.47
#